data_a96118c694d3b35ac1aa47d827c704cb
#
_entry.id   a96118c694d3b35ac1aa47d827c704cb
#
_cell.length_a   1.000
_cell.length_b   1.000
_cell.length_c   1.000
_cell.angle_alpha   90.00
_cell.angle_beta   90.00
_cell.angle_gamma   90.00
#
_symmetry.space_group_name_H-M   'P 1'
#
loop_
_entity.id
_entity.type
_entity.pdbx_description
1 polymer ?
#
loop_
_entity_poly.entity_id
_entity_poly.type
_entity_poly.pdbx_seq_one_letter_code
_entity_poly.pdbx_strand_id
1 'polypeptide(L)'
;MRVFFCKYNDPPYVKVEKLDIMVRLAQPKNVDTLLSELKEYASEVDVDFVRKSIKAIGQTAIKIDDAAERCINVLLDLISTRVSYVVQEAIVVIKDIFRKYPHSYEGIIPTLCASLDELDEPEAKASLIWIIGEYADKIDNADDLLGIFLKTFKEESYQVQLQTLTAIVKLFLKKPDESQAIVQKVLQMATKDCDSPDVRDRAYVYWRLLSTDPAAAKVSLTRSGYLLSTHGRLTRIAPLFPVTYVLTGRRPRRPSAYIAAPDERPTSHPGRTPRGDLHPRQCLPQASTRASP
;
A
#
# COMPACT_ATOMS: atom_id res chain seq x y z
N MET A 1 -1.72 -12.78 -34.93
CA MET A 1 -0.95 -12.03 -33.94
C MET A 1 0.21 -11.26 -34.55
N ARG A 2 1.14 -11.82 -35.29
CA ARG A 2 2.35 -11.13 -35.85
C ARG A 2 2.07 -9.85 -36.61
N VAL A 3 0.89 -9.68 -37.22
CA VAL A 3 0.47 -8.45 -37.93
C VAL A 3 0.40 -7.23 -36.98
N PHE A 4 0.18 -7.46 -35.67
CA PHE A 4 0.05 -6.43 -34.66
C PHE A 4 1.38 -6.15 -33.93
N PHE A 5 2.47 -6.81 -34.28
CA PHE A 5 3.77 -6.50 -33.70
C PHE A 5 4.16 -5.05 -33.98
N CYS A 6 4.73 -4.39 -32.97
CA CYS A 6 5.15 -3.01 -33.07
C CYS A 6 6.37 -2.89 -33.97
N LYS A 7 6.34 -1.93 -34.88
CA LYS A 7 7.48 -1.61 -35.74
C LYS A 7 8.22 -0.42 -35.16
N TYR A 8 9.49 -0.32 -35.47
CA TYR A 8 10.33 0.82 -35.03
C TYR A 8 9.70 2.17 -35.38
N ASN A 9 9.17 2.30 -36.60
CA ASN A 9 8.58 3.54 -37.11
C ASN A 9 7.13 3.80 -36.67
N ASP A 10 6.54 2.95 -35.84
CA ASP A 10 5.18 3.17 -35.36
C ASP A 10 5.16 4.34 -34.35
N PRO A 11 4.20 5.27 -34.44
CA PRO A 11 4.03 6.31 -33.44
C PRO A 11 3.72 5.70 -32.05
N PRO A 12 4.13 6.38 -30.94
CA PRO A 12 3.96 5.84 -29.59
C PRO A 12 2.53 5.43 -29.25
N TYR A 13 1.52 6.22 -29.63
CA TYR A 13 0.12 5.91 -29.40
C TYR A 13 -0.33 4.66 -30.16
N VAL A 14 0.20 4.41 -31.37
CA VAL A 14 -0.10 3.18 -32.14
C VAL A 14 0.55 1.96 -31.48
N LYS A 15 1.78 2.10 -30.98
CA LYS A 15 2.47 1.03 -30.25
C LYS A 15 1.66 0.61 -29.03
N VAL A 16 1.15 1.56 -28.24
CA VAL A 16 0.33 1.26 -27.03
C VAL A 16 -0.96 0.53 -27.41
N GLU A 17 -1.69 1.01 -28.41
CA GLU A 17 -2.92 0.33 -28.87
C GLU A 17 -2.65 -1.10 -29.39
N LYS A 18 -1.52 -1.28 -30.09
CA LYS A 18 -1.11 -2.61 -30.54
C LYS A 18 -0.83 -3.55 -29.38
N LEU A 19 -0.20 -3.07 -28.28
CA LEU A 19 -0.02 -3.87 -27.07
C LEU A 19 -1.36 -4.36 -26.50
N ASP A 20 -2.33 -3.47 -26.37
CA ASP A 20 -3.66 -3.84 -25.88
C ASP A 20 -4.36 -4.88 -26.77
N ILE A 21 -4.25 -4.72 -28.09
CA ILE A 21 -4.78 -5.70 -29.05
C ILE A 21 -4.06 -7.04 -28.90
N MET A 22 -2.73 -7.06 -28.76
CA MET A 22 -1.96 -8.30 -28.59
C MET A 22 -2.35 -9.04 -27.32
N VAL A 23 -2.55 -8.33 -26.19
CA VAL A 23 -3.04 -8.91 -24.94
C VAL A 23 -4.46 -9.49 -25.13
N ARG A 24 -5.35 -8.76 -25.83
CA ARG A 24 -6.71 -9.28 -26.13
C ARG A 24 -6.69 -10.52 -27.00
N LEU A 25 -5.76 -10.64 -27.93
CA LEU A 25 -5.59 -11.79 -28.83
C LEU A 25 -4.74 -12.91 -28.24
N ALA A 26 -4.18 -12.74 -27.04
CA ALA A 26 -3.39 -13.74 -26.36
C ALA A 26 -4.20 -15.02 -26.10
N GLN A 27 -3.63 -16.16 -26.49
CA GLN A 27 -4.16 -17.51 -26.32
C GLN A 27 -3.01 -18.46 -25.92
N PRO A 28 -3.29 -19.61 -25.28
CA PRO A 28 -2.23 -20.57 -24.89
C PRO A 28 -1.31 -21.00 -26.05
N LYS A 29 -1.83 -20.99 -27.27
CA LYS A 29 -1.07 -21.39 -28.48
C LYS A 29 -0.06 -20.35 -28.97
N ASN A 30 -0.24 -19.08 -28.64
CA ASN A 30 0.58 -17.98 -29.17
C ASN A 30 1.31 -17.19 -28.07
N VAL A 31 1.15 -17.60 -26.80
CA VAL A 31 1.68 -16.87 -25.66
C VAL A 31 3.21 -16.78 -25.67
N ASP A 32 3.92 -17.83 -26.08
CA ASP A 32 5.38 -17.82 -26.10
C ASP A 32 5.94 -16.82 -27.12
N THR A 33 5.33 -16.75 -28.31
CA THR A 33 5.69 -15.74 -29.30
C THR A 33 5.37 -14.33 -28.82
N LEU A 34 4.24 -14.17 -28.10
CA LEU A 34 3.87 -12.88 -27.51
C LEU A 34 4.87 -12.46 -26.42
N LEU A 35 5.24 -13.36 -25.52
CA LEU A 35 6.16 -13.06 -24.43
C LEU A 35 7.57 -12.72 -24.95
N SER A 36 8.04 -13.39 -26.00
CA SER A 36 9.31 -13.05 -26.64
C SER A 36 9.30 -11.60 -27.16
N GLU A 37 8.24 -11.20 -27.82
CA GLU A 37 8.08 -9.83 -28.32
C GLU A 37 7.97 -8.80 -27.20
N LEU A 38 7.14 -9.09 -26.17
CA LEU A 38 7.01 -8.20 -25.03
C LEU A 38 8.31 -8.03 -24.23
N LYS A 39 9.13 -9.06 -24.16
CA LYS A 39 10.47 -9.02 -23.53
C LYS A 39 11.40 -8.09 -24.32
N GLU A 40 11.37 -8.14 -25.65
CA GLU A 40 12.15 -7.22 -26.51
C GLU A 40 11.67 -5.77 -26.33
N TYR A 41 10.35 -5.53 -26.28
CA TYR A 41 9.78 -4.22 -26.04
C TYR A 41 10.12 -3.65 -24.67
N ALA A 42 10.27 -4.50 -23.65
CA ALA A 42 10.71 -4.10 -22.32
C ALA A 42 12.19 -3.66 -22.27
N SER A 43 12.94 -3.83 -23.37
CA SER A 43 14.34 -3.41 -23.51
C SER A 43 14.49 -2.19 -24.42
N GLU A 44 13.38 -1.57 -24.88
CA GLU A 44 13.42 -0.34 -25.70
C GLU A 44 13.83 0.89 -24.88
N VAL A 45 14.12 2.00 -25.59
CA VAL A 45 14.56 3.27 -24.97
C VAL A 45 13.40 4.09 -24.40
N ASP A 46 12.18 3.93 -24.95
CA ASP A 46 10.99 4.65 -24.51
C ASP A 46 10.44 4.07 -23.22
N VAL A 47 10.66 4.78 -22.11
CA VAL A 47 10.26 4.35 -20.74
C VAL A 47 8.76 4.08 -20.62
N ASP A 48 7.92 4.91 -21.23
CA ASP A 48 6.46 4.74 -21.15
C ASP A 48 6.00 3.49 -21.91
N PHE A 49 6.62 3.23 -23.05
CA PHE A 49 6.35 2.02 -23.82
C PHE A 49 6.85 0.76 -23.09
N VAL A 50 8.03 0.83 -22.48
CA VAL A 50 8.59 -0.26 -21.65
C VAL A 50 7.65 -0.58 -20.49
N ARG A 51 7.21 0.40 -19.74
CA ARG A 51 6.24 0.21 -18.63
C ARG A 51 4.95 -0.45 -19.11
N LYS A 52 4.40 0.00 -20.24
CA LYS A 52 3.21 -0.61 -20.85
C LYS A 52 3.45 -2.05 -21.29
N SER A 53 4.64 -2.36 -21.81
CA SER A 53 5.00 -3.72 -22.23
C SER A 53 5.10 -4.67 -21.02
N ILE A 54 5.67 -4.21 -19.91
CA ILE A 54 5.72 -4.97 -18.65
C ILE A 54 4.30 -5.20 -18.09
N LYS A 55 3.44 -4.18 -18.12
CA LYS A 55 2.01 -4.33 -17.76
C LYS A 55 1.30 -5.35 -18.63
N ALA A 56 1.60 -5.37 -19.93
CA ALA A 56 1.02 -6.33 -20.88
C ALA A 56 1.44 -7.78 -20.55
N ILE A 57 2.68 -8.02 -20.06
CA ILE A 57 3.10 -9.34 -19.56
C ILE A 57 2.23 -9.75 -18.36
N GLY A 58 2.01 -8.86 -17.40
CA GLY A 58 1.14 -9.13 -16.25
C GLY A 58 -0.31 -9.42 -16.63
N GLN A 59 -0.88 -8.62 -17.53
CA GLN A 59 -2.23 -8.83 -18.03
C GLN A 59 -2.36 -10.19 -18.75
N THR A 60 -1.31 -10.61 -19.47
CA THR A 60 -1.27 -11.93 -20.11
C THR A 60 -1.23 -13.05 -19.07
N ALA A 61 -0.46 -12.88 -17.99
CA ALA A 61 -0.41 -13.83 -16.86
C ALA A 61 -1.78 -13.97 -16.17
N ILE A 62 -2.47 -12.85 -15.95
CA ILE A 62 -3.81 -12.85 -15.34
C ILE A 62 -4.85 -13.48 -16.26
N LYS A 63 -4.70 -13.31 -17.57
CA LYS A 63 -5.66 -13.81 -18.56
C LYS A 63 -5.54 -15.31 -18.80
N ILE A 64 -4.32 -15.84 -18.83
CA ILE A 64 -4.00 -17.22 -19.21
C ILE A 64 -3.29 -17.90 -18.05
N ASP A 65 -4.00 -18.74 -17.30
CA ASP A 65 -3.48 -19.41 -16.10
C ASP A 65 -2.23 -20.24 -16.41
N ASP A 66 -2.23 -21.01 -17.51
CA ASP A 66 -1.11 -21.85 -17.95
C ASP A 66 0.16 -21.05 -18.34
N ALA A 67 0.02 -19.75 -18.58
CA ALA A 67 1.13 -18.87 -18.95
C ALA A 67 1.74 -18.11 -17.77
N ALA A 68 1.10 -18.15 -16.60
CA ALA A 68 1.49 -17.34 -15.45
C ALA A 68 2.93 -17.59 -15.03
N GLU A 69 3.37 -18.86 -14.95
CA GLU A 69 4.74 -19.22 -14.59
C GLU A 69 5.77 -18.66 -15.60
N ARG A 70 5.47 -18.79 -16.90
CA ARG A 70 6.33 -18.25 -17.96
C ARG A 70 6.43 -16.73 -17.92
N CYS A 71 5.32 -16.05 -17.66
CA CYS A 71 5.30 -14.61 -17.49
C CYS A 71 6.14 -14.16 -16.29
N ILE A 72 6.05 -14.89 -15.17
CA ILE A 72 6.85 -14.62 -13.97
C ILE A 72 8.34 -14.79 -14.27
N ASN A 73 8.74 -15.85 -14.96
CA ASN A 73 10.14 -16.05 -15.33
C ASN A 73 10.68 -14.91 -16.20
N VAL A 74 9.89 -14.40 -17.15
CA VAL A 74 10.25 -13.22 -17.94
C VAL A 74 10.37 -11.97 -17.07
N LEU A 75 9.46 -11.77 -16.10
CA LEU A 75 9.55 -10.65 -15.18
C LEU A 75 10.77 -10.73 -14.26
N LEU A 76 11.16 -11.93 -13.80
CA LEU A 76 12.38 -12.12 -13.01
C LEU A 76 13.65 -11.85 -13.83
N ASP A 77 13.66 -12.26 -15.10
CA ASP A 77 14.74 -11.91 -16.03
C ASP A 77 14.86 -10.38 -16.18
N LEU A 78 13.73 -9.67 -16.28
CA LEU A 78 13.70 -8.21 -16.36
C LEU A 78 14.18 -7.55 -15.05
N ILE A 79 13.82 -8.07 -13.89
CA ILE A 79 14.33 -7.61 -12.58
C ILE A 79 15.84 -7.76 -12.50
N SER A 80 16.38 -8.87 -13.02
CA SER A 80 17.83 -9.12 -13.01
C SER A 80 18.64 -8.13 -13.85
N THR A 81 18.01 -7.36 -14.75
CA THR A 81 18.67 -6.28 -15.51
C THR A 81 19.04 -5.08 -14.64
N ARG A 82 18.47 -4.94 -13.44
CA ARG A 82 18.67 -3.84 -12.49
C ARG A 82 18.42 -2.44 -13.04
N VAL A 83 17.57 -2.32 -14.04
CA VAL A 83 17.13 -1.03 -14.56
C VAL A 83 15.99 -0.53 -13.71
N SER A 84 16.15 0.57 -12.97
CA SER A 84 15.26 1.04 -11.90
C SER A 84 13.78 1.05 -12.32
N TYR A 85 13.40 1.74 -13.41
CA TYR A 85 12.00 1.82 -13.87
C TYR A 85 11.41 0.46 -14.31
N VAL A 86 12.28 -0.46 -14.80
CA VAL A 86 11.86 -1.84 -15.17
C VAL A 86 11.57 -2.66 -13.93
N VAL A 87 12.47 -2.62 -12.95
CA VAL A 87 12.33 -3.33 -11.67
C VAL A 87 11.08 -2.86 -10.93
N GLN A 88 10.86 -1.55 -10.87
CA GLN A 88 9.72 -0.94 -10.20
C GLN A 88 8.40 -1.40 -10.82
N GLU A 89 8.28 -1.33 -12.14
CA GLU A 89 7.07 -1.77 -12.84
C GLU A 89 6.86 -3.28 -12.75
N ALA A 90 7.92 -4.07 -12.81
CA ALA A 90 7.84 -5.54 -12.66
C ALA A 90 7.31 -5.93 -11.27
N ILE A 91 7.73 -5.26 -10.20
CA ILE A 91 7.25 -5.53 -8.84
C ILE A 91 5.76 -5.20 -8.71
N VAL A 92 5.30 -4.09 -9.29
CA VAL A 92 3.86 -3.72 -9.31
C VAL A 92 3.05 -4.82 -10.00
N VAL A 93 3.52 -5.30 -11.14
CA VAL A 93 2.86 -6.35 -11.91
C VAL A 93 2.88 -7.69 -11.18
N ILE A 94 4.00 -8.07 -10.57
CA ILE A 94 4.11 -9.31 -9.79
C ILE A 94 3.14 -9.31 -8.61
N LYS A 95 2.96 -8.18 -7.93
CA LYS A 95 1.94 -8.05 -6.87
C LYS A 95 0.54 -8.41 -7.39
N ASP A 96 0.18 -7.97 -8.60
CA ASP A 96 -1.13 -8.28 -9.18
C ASP A 96 -1.26 -9.76 -9.56
N ILE A 97 -0.18 -10.39 -10.01
CA ILE A 97 -0.12 -11.85 -10.25
C ILE A 97 -0.30 -12.61 -8.93
N PHE A 98 0.37 -12.21 -7.84
CA PHE A 98 0.19 -12.81 -6.52
C PHE A 98 -1.24 -12.69 -5.99
N ARG A 99 -1.91 -11.58 -6.28
CA ARG A 99 -3.33 -11.40 -5.94
C ARG A 99 -4.24 -12.37 -6.70
N LYS A 100 -3.92 -12.69 -7.93
CA LYS A 100 -4.67 -13.64 -8.75
C LYS A 100 -4.39 -15.09 -8.34
N TYR A 101 -3.11 -15.41 -8.03
CA TYR A 101 -2.64 -16.76 -7.72
C TYR A 101 -1.97 -16.79 -6.34
N PRO A 102 -2.75 -16.72 -5.25
CA PRO A 102 -2.18 -16.75 -3.90
C PRO A 102 -1.48 -18.07 -3.64
N HIS A 103 -0.33 -18.03 -2.99
CA HIS A 103 0.49 -19.16 -2.58
C HIS A 103 1.13 -20.02 -3.70
N SER A 104 1.00 -19.61 -4.96
CA SER A 104 1.55 -20.40 -6.08
C SER A 104 3.03 -20.12 -6.37
N TYR A 105 3.51 -18.90 -6.09
CA TYR A 105 4.83 -18.43 -6.53
C TYR A 105 5.67 -17.85 -5.39
N GLU A 106 5.55 -18.43 -4.19
CA GLU A 106 6.23 -17.91 -2.98
C GLU A 106 7.77 -17.93 -3.10
N GLY A 107 8.34 -18.84 -3.90
CA GLY A 107 9.78 -18.97 -4.05
C GLY A 107 10.51 -17.76 -4.65
N ILE A 108 9.79 -16.81 -5.25
CA ILE A 108 10.40 -15.60 -5.83
C ILE A 108 10.48 -14.43 -4.84
N ILE A 109 9.85 -14.55 -3.69
CA ILE A 109 9.80 -13.47 -2.68
C ILE A 109 11.20 -13.01 -2.23
N PRO A 110 12.18 -13.90 -1.95
CA PRO A 110 13.52 -13.47 -1.58
C PRO A 110 14.19 -12.61 -2.65
N THR A 111 14.00 -12.92 -3.93
CA THR A 111 14.53 -12.14 -5.05
C THR A 111 13.91 -10.74 -5.11
N LEU A 112 12.60 -10.63 -4.83
CA LEU A 112 11.91 -9.34 -4.76
C LEU A 112 12.39 -8.50 -3.57
N CYS A 113 12.60 -9.12 -2.42
CA CYS A 113 13.12 -8.44 -1.24
C CYS A 113 14.57 -7.92 -1.43
N ALA A 114 15.38 -8.63 -2.24
CA ALA A 114 16.74 -8.19 -2.58
C ALA A 114 16.78 -6.92 -3.45
N SER A 115 15.68 -6.58 -4.13
CA SER A 115 15.56 -5.38 -4.97
C SER A 115 15.04 -4.15 -4.20
N LEU A 116 14.91 -4.23 -2.87
CA LEU A 116 14.32 -3.17 -2.04
C LEU A 116 15.04 -1.82 -2.18
N ASP A 117 16.36 -1.84 -2.25
CA ASP A 117 17.19 -0.63 -2.34
C ASP A 117 17.09 0.09 -3.70
N GLU A 118 16.54 -0.56 -4.71
CA GLU A 118 16.38 -0.02 -6.07
C GLU A 118 15.03 0.71 -6.25
N LEU A 119 14.17 0.73 -5.21
CA LEU A 119 12.81 1.25 -5.29
C LEU A 119 12.71 2.69 -4.83
N ASP A 120 12.48 3.59 -5.78
CA ASP A 120 12.24 5.01 -5.51
C ASP A 120 10.74 5.37 -5.62
N GLU A 121 10.01 4.74 -6.54
CA GLU A 121 8.61 5.04 -6.78
C GLU A 121 7.69 4.55 -5.65
N PRO A 122 6.78 5.41 -5.16
CA PRO A 122 5.86 5.05 -4.07
C PRO A 122 4.97 3.85 -4.38
N GLU A 123 4.56 3.66 -5.64
CA GLU A 123 3.71 2.54 -6.04
C GLU A 123 4.46 1.20 -5.97
N ALA A 124 5.72 1.18 -6.37
CA ALA A 124 6.58 0.01 -6.29
C ALA A 124 6.90 -0.35 -4.83
N LYS A 125 7.28 0.64 -4.01
CA LYS A 125 7.47 0.47 -2.56
C LYS A 125 6.21 -0.11 -1.91
N ALA A 126 5.05 0.50 -2.15
CA ALA A 126 3.78 0.02 -1.60
C ALA A 126 3.45 -1.41 -2.06
N SER A 127 3.80 -1.77 -3.29
CA SER A 127 3.60 -3.11 -3.83
C SER A 127 4.47 -4.15 -3.13
N LEU A 128 5.76 -3.85 -2.93
CA LEU A 128 6.67 -4.74 -2.20
C LEU A 128 6.27 -4.88 -0.72
N ILE A 129 5.91 -3.77 -0.06
CA ILE A 129 5.41 -3.79 1.32
C ILE A 129 4.16 -4.66 1.43
N TRP A 130 3.26 -4.60 0.45
CA TRP A 130 2.09 -5.46 0.42
C TRP A 130 2.46 -6.94 0.35
N ILE A 131 3.43 -7.30 -0.50
CA ILE A 131 3.94 -8.68 -0.63
C ILE A 131 4.54 -9.15 0.69
N ILE A 132 5.41 -8.36 1.31
CA ILE A 132 6.02 -8.69 2.61
C ILE A 132 4.96 -8.91 3.70
N GLY A 133 3.95 -8.03 3.77
CA GLY A 133 2.86 -8.18 4.75
C GLY A 133 1.96 -9.39 4.50
N GLU A 134 1.66 -9.70 3.22
CA GLU A 134 0.82 -10.84 2.87
C GLU A 134 1.53 -12.17 3.13
N TYR A 135 2.84 -12.26 2.87
CA TYR A 135 3.64 -13.46 3.01
C TYR A 135 4.60 -13.40 4.22
N ALA A 136 4.26 -12.63 5.24
CA ALA A 136 5.09 -12.43 6.44
C ALA A 136 5.40 -13.72 7.21
N ASP A 137 4.55 -14.75 7.08
CA ASP A 137 4.74 -16.08 7.64
C ASP A 137 5.84 -16.90 6.91
N LYS A 138 6.17 -16.54 5.68
CA LYS A 138 7.17 -17.20 4.83
C LYS A 138 8.52 -16.46 4.78
N ILE A 139 8.58 -15.27 5.36
CA ILE A 139 9.76 -14.41 5.40
C ILE A 139 10.27 -14.37 6.83
N ASP A 140 11.46 -14.90 7.07
CA ASP A 140 12.01 -14.96 8.43
C ASP A 140 12.33 -13.57 9.00
N ASN A 141 12.84 -12.66 8.16
CA ASN A 141 13.24 -11.30 8.52
C ASN A 141 12.21 -10.23 8.10
N ALA A 142 10.92 -10.57 8.09
CA ALA A 142 9.86 -9.63 7.67
C ALA A 142 9.76 -8.39 8.57
N ASP A 143 10.04 -8.55 9.86
CA ASP A 143 10.07 -7.47 10.85
C ASP A 143 11.20 -6.47 10.59
N ASP A 144 12.40 -6.95 10.27
CA ASP A 144 13.54 -6.09 9.91
C ASP A 144 13.26 -5.31 8.62
N LEU A 145 12.75 -5.99 7.58
CA LEU A 145 12.41 -5.36 6.31
C LEU A 145 11.34 -4.27 6.48
N LEU A 146 10.27 -4.54 7.22
CA LEU A 146 9.25 -3.55 7.53
C LEU A 146 9.78 -2.46 8.48
N GLY A 147 10.75 -2.78 9.32
CA GLY A 147 11.46 -1.83 10.18
C GLY A 147 12.23 -0.76 9.40
N ILE A 148 12.75 -1.08 8.20
CA ILE A 148 13.38 -0.10 7.30
C ILE A 148 12.37 0.95 6.87
N PHE A 149 11.21 0.54 6.35
CA PHE A 149 10.14 1.46 5.96
C PHE A 149 9.53 2.24 7.13
N LEU A 150 9.63 1.70 8.34
CA LEU A 150 9.18 2.43 9.53
C LEU A 150 10.13 3.57 9.92
N LYS A 151 11.42 3.48 9.61
CA LYS A 151 12.39 4.56 9.87
C LYS A 151 12.09 5.79 9.01
N THR A 152 11.71 5.58 7.74
CA THR A 152 11.38 6.63 6.77
C THR A 152 9.89 6.98 6.75
N PHE A 153 9.06 6.40 7.62
CA PHE A 153 7.60 6.46 7.58
C PHE A 153 7.02 7.88 7.43
N LYS A 154 7.62 8.87 8.08
CA LYS A 154 7.14 10.27 8.05
C LYS A 154 7.41 10.97 6.71
N GLU A 155 8.48 10.56 6.03
CA GLU A 155 8.95 11.16 4.78
C GLU A 155 8.28 10.52 3.55
N GLU A 156 7.72 9.32 3.74
CA GLU A 156 7.10 8.55 2.67
C GLU A 156 5.71 9.08 2.28
N SER A 157 5.30 8.79 1.05
CA SER A 157 3.97 9.16 0.56
C SER A 157 2.86 8.46 1.37
N TYR A 158 1.66 9.05 1.38
CA TYR A 158 0.51 8.50 2.11
C TYR A 158 0.17 7.05 1.69
N GLN A 159 0.41 6.68 0.43
CA GLN A 159 0.19 5.32 -0.07
C GLN A 159 1.14 4.32 0.59
N VAL A 160 2.43 4.67 0.69
CA VAL A 160 3.44 3.86 1.36
C VAL A 160 3.16 3.78 2.86
N GLN A 161 2.81 4.89 3.49
CA GLN A 161 2.43 4.93 4.91
C GLN A 161 1.25 4.00 5.21
N LEU A 162 0.19 4.09 4.40
CA LEU A 162 -1.00 3.26 4.56
C LEU A 162 -0.70 1.78 4.39
N GLN A 163 0.15 1.46 3.41
CA GLN A 163 0.53 0.08 3.13
C GLN A 163 1.47 -0.48 4.21
N THR A 164 2.43 0.32 4.69
CA THR A 164 3.32 -0.04 5.80
C THR A 164 2.53 -0.32 7.07
N LEU A 165 1.59 0.56 7.42
CA LEU A 165 0.69 0.34 8.54
C LEU A 165 -0.07 -0.99 8.41
N THR A 166 -0.65 -1.25 7.24
CA THR A 166 -1.42 -2.48 7.00
C THR A 166 -0.54 -3.73 7.04
N ALA A 167 0.66 -3.67 6.47
CA ALA A 167 1.61 -4.79 6.44
C ALA A 167 2.10 -5.15 7.84
N ILE A 168 2.44 -4.16 8.67
CA ILE A 168 2.87 -4.39 10.06
C ILE A 168 1.74 -4.98 10.90
N VAL A 169 0.50 -4.53 10.69
CA VAL A 169 -0.66 -5.13 11.38
C VAL A 169 -0.88 -6.57 10.94
N LYS A 170 -0.72 -6.89 9.66
CA LYS A 170 -0.76 -8.28 9.17
C LYS A 170 0.36 -9.15 9.75
N LEU A 171 1.59 -8.61 9.80
CA LEU A 171 2.71 -9.28 10.45
C LEU A 171 2.39 -9.63 11.91
N PHE A 172 1.86 -8.67 12.67
CA PHE A 172 1.46 -8.91 14.07
C PHE A 172 0.40 -9.98 14.22
N LEU A 173 -0.57 -10.05 13.32
CA LEU A 173 -1.61 -11.09 13.35
C LEU A 173 -1.09 -12.49 13.00
N LYS A 174 0.05 -12.57 12.29
CA LYS A 174 0.70 -13.83 11.92
C LYS A 174 1.79 -14.24 12.92
N LYS A 175 2.61 -13.28 13.38
CA LYS A 175 3.73 -13.46 14.31
C LYS A 175 3.61 -12.48 15.48
N PRO A 176 2.72 -12.71 16.46
CA PRO A 176 2.45 -11.73 17.52
C PRO A 176 3.62 -11.51 18.48
N ASP A 177 4.39 -12.56 18.79
CA ASP A 177 5.45 -12.50 19.81
C ASP A 177 6.63 -11.62 19.37
N GLU A 178 7.00 -11.67 18.11
CA GLU A 178 8.15 -10.94 17.55
C GLU A 178 7.81 -9.49 17.17
N SER A 179 6.55 -9.20 16.83
CA SER A 179 6.15 -7.94 16.20
C SER A 179 5.36 -6.98 17.10
N GLN A 180 5.24 -7.27 18.41
CA GLN A 180 4.49 -6.42 19.33
C GLN A 180 5.05 -4.99 19.43
N ALA A 181 6.37 -4.84 19.49
CA ALA A 181 7.02 -3.54 19.61
C ALA A 181 6.84 -2.70 18.34
N ILE A 182 6.95 -3.33 17.16
CA ILE A 182 6.85 -2.64 15.87
C ILE A 182 5.41 -2.18 15.57
N VAL A 183 4.39 -2.99 15.95
CA VAL A 183 2.98 -2.61 15.77
C VAL A 183 2.57 -1.45 16.68
N GLN A 184 3.03 -1.43 17.92
CA GLN A 184 2.78 -0.30 18.82
C GLN A 184 3.40 0.98 18.30
N LYS A 185 4.64 0.90 17.83
CA LYS A 185 5.37 2.05 17.26
C LYS A 185 4.68 2.61 16.01
N VAL A 186 4.29 1.76 15.05
CA VAL A 186 3.61 2.24 13.84
C VAL A 186 2.25 2.85 14.14
N LEU A 187 1.46 2.25 15.04
CA LEU A 187 0.17 2.80 15.44
C LEU A 187 0.33 4.16 16.12
N GLN A 188 1.34 4.32 16.97
CA GLN A 188 1.62 5.60 17.61
C GLN A 188 2.05 6.67 16.58
N MET A 189 2.96 6.33 15.66
CA MET A 189 3.39 7.25 14.61
C MET A 189 2.23 7.63 13.69
N ALA A 190 1.43 6.67 13.25
CA ALA A 190 0.30 6.92 12.37
C ALA A 190 -0.82 7.75 13.02
N THR A 191 -1.02 7.65 14.34
CA THR A 191 -2.07 8.42 15.04
C THR A 191 -1.63 9.82 15.44
N LYS A 192 -0.34 10.02 15.80
CA LYS A 192 0.17 11.28 16.33
C LYS A 192 0.92 12.13 15.31
N ASP A 193 1.70 11.48 14.46
CA ASP A 193 2.72 12.14 13.65
C ASP A 193 2.37 12.17 12.15
N CYS A 194 1.23 11.61 11.75
CA CYS A 194 0.85 11.54 10.35
C CYS A 194 -0.10 12.68 9.96
N ASP A 195 0.20 13.36 8.85
CA ASP A 195 -0.63 14.46 8.33
C ASP A 195 -1.87 13.95 7.59
N SER A 196 -1.80 12.76 6.99
CA SER A 196 -2.90 12.20 6.23
C SER A 196 -4.04 11.72 7.14
N PRO A 197 -5.27 12.23 6.97
CA PRO A 197 -6.43 11.78 7.74
C PRO A 197 -6.76 10.31 7.47
N ASP A 198 -6.59 9.81 6.25
CA ASP A 198 -6.90 8.42 5.88
C ASP A 198 -6.00 7.42 6.63
N VAL A 199 -4.71 7.74 6.77
CA VAL A 199 -3.75 6.91 7.52
C VAL A 199 -4.09 6.92 9.01
N ARG A 200 -4.42 8.09 9.55
CA ARG A 200 -4.79 8.28 10.96
C ARG A 200 -6.06 7.52 11.32
N ASP A 201 -7.10 7.65 10.52
CA ASP A 201 -8.37 6.95 10.73
C ASP A 201 -8.20 5.43 10.64
N ARG A 202 -7.40 4.97 9.66
CA ARG A 202 -7.08 3.56 9.53
C ARG A 202 -6.30 3.03 10.73
N ALA A 203 -5.38 3.82 11.28
CA ALA A 203 -4.62 3.46 12.47
C ALA A 203 -5.53 3.33 13.70
N TYR A 204 -6.48 4.25 13.90
CA TYR A 204 -7.47 4.14 14.99
C TYR A 204 -8.38 2.91 14.84
N VAL A 205 -8.81 2.60 13.62
CA VAL A 205 -9.60 1.40 13.34
C VAL A 205 -8.81 0.15 13.71
N TYR A 206 -7.55 0.04 13.25
CA TYR A 206 -6.71 -1.11 13.57
C TYR A 206 -6.43 -1.22 15.06
N TRP A 207 -6.13 -0.10 15.72
CA TRP A 207 -5.92 -0.11 17.15
C TRP A 207 -7.13 -0.63 17.92
N ARG A 208 -8.32 -0.10 17.63
CA ARG A 208 -9.55 -0.58 18.24
C ARG A 208 -9.80 -2.06 17.97
N LEU A 209 -9.62 -2.48 16.73
CA LEU A 209 -9.84 -3.86 16.31
C LEU A 209 -8.89 -4.83 17.04
N LEU A 210 -7.61 -4.52 17.13
CA LEU A 210 -6.62 -5.32 17.84
C LEU A 210 -6.86 -5.35 19.36
N SER A 211 -7.41 -4.27 19.94
CA SER A 211 -7.69 -4.18 21.37
C SER A 211 -8.99 -4.90 21.78
N THR A 212 -9.97 -5.02 20.88
CA THR A 212 -11.29 -5.61 21.18
C THR A 212 -11.38 -7.07 20.80
N ASP A 213 -10.98 -7.42 19.57
CA ASP A 213 -11.09 -8.77 19.02
C ASP A 213 -10.01 -9.03 17.96
N PRO A 214 -8.86 -9.57 18.38
CA PRO A 214 -7.79 -9.91 17.44
C PRO A 214 -8.17 -11.02 16.45
N ALA A 215 -9.13 -11.89 16.80
CA ALA A 215 -9.61 -12.94 15.89
C ALA A 215 -10.45 -12.33 14.76
N ALA A 216 -11.34 -11.39 15.07
CA ALA A 216 -12.07 -10.64 14.04
C ALA A 216 -11.13 -9.78 13.17
N ALA A 217 -10.06 -9.23 13.76
CA ALA A 217 -9.02 -8.52 13.02
C ALA A 217 -8.36 -9.43 11.97
N LYS A 218 -7.99 -10.65 12.36
CA LYS A 218 -7.39 -11.63 11.46
C LYS A 218 -8.31 -11.95 10.28
N VAL A 219 -9.58 -12.25 10.55
CA VAL A 219 -10.56 -12.56 9.48
C VAL A 219 -10.77 -11.38 8.54
N SER A 220 -10.90 -10.16 9.03
CA SER A 220 -11.17 -8.98 8.21
C SER A 220 -9.99 -8.60 7.32
N LEU A 221 -8.76 -8.72 7.80
CA LEU A 221 -7.55 -8.33 7.08
C LEU A 221 -7.08 -9.38 6.08
N THR A 222 -7.25 -10.68 6.40
CA THR A 222 -6.92 -11.77 5.47
C THR A 222 -7.97 -11.90 4.36
N ARG A 223 -9.25 -11.70 4.66
CA ARG A 223 -10.35 -11.80 3.69
C ARG A 223 -10.34 -10.66 2.66
N SER A 224 -9.78 -9.51 2.99
CA SER A 224 -9.67 -8.36 2.07
C SER A 224 -8.82 -8.66 0.84
N GLY A 225 -7.91 -9.62 0.90
CA GLY A 225 -7.12 -10.08 -0.26
C GLY A 225 -7.93 -10.88 -1.29
N TYR A 226 -8.98 -11.56 -0.87
CA TYR A 226 -9.75 -12.46 -1.74
C TYR A 226 -10.97 -11.83 -2.41
N LEU A 227 -11.47 -10.70 -1.92
CA LEU A 227 -12.70 -10.08 -2.44
C LEU A 227 -12.55 -9.28 -3.73
N LEU A 228 -11.32 -9.09 -4.24
CA LEU A 228 -11.07 -8.33 -5.47
C LEU A 228 -10.93 -9.20 -6.72
N SER A 229 -11.13 -10.53 -6.61
CA SER A 229 -10.85 -11.47 -7.71
C SER A 229 -12.02 -11.85 -8.61
N THR A 230 -13.25 -11.41 -8.38
CA THR A 230 -14.38 -11.96 -9.15
C THR A 230 -14.96 -11.06 -10.24
N HIS A 231 -14.63 -9.78 -10.30
CA HIS A 231 -15.10 -8.94 -11.42
C HIS A 231 -14.10 -7.80 -11.66
N GLY A 232 -13.50 -7.81 -12.83
CA GLY A 232 -12.51 -6.83 -13.32
C GLY A 232 -13.03 -5.39 -13.51
N ARG A 233 -13.70 -4.85 -12.52
CA ARG A 233 -13.97 -3.42 -12.38
C ARG A 233 -13.42 -2.99 -11.03
N LEU A 234 -12.52 -2.00 -11.07
CA LEU A 234 -12.15 -1.16 -9.94
C LEU A 234 -13.42 -0.52 -9.36
N THR A 235 -14.13 -1.24 -8.53
CA THR A 235 -15.09 -0.63 -7.63
C THR A 235 -14.28 -0.15 -6.41
N ARG A 236 -14.35 1.16 -6.15
CA ARG A 236 -13.88 1.78 -4.90
C ARG A 236 -14.18 0.83 -3.76
N ILE A 237 -13.15 0.51 -2.98
CA ILE A 237 -13.31 -0.24 -1.74
C ILE A 237 -14.32 0.53 -0.90
N ALA A 238 -15.56 0.10 -0.91
CA ALA A 238 -16.51 0.52 0.10
C ALA A 238 -15.93 0.12 1.46
N PRO A 239 -16.03 0.95 2.51
CA PRO A 239 -15.50 0.62 3.82
C PRO A 239 -16.11 -0.70 4.26
N LEU A 240 -15.26 -1.69 4.50
CA LEU A 240 -15.62 -3.08 4.81
C LEU A 240 -16.06 -3.23 6.28
N PHE A 241 -16.69 -2.20 6.81
CA PHE A 241 -17.34 -2.25 8.11
C PHE A 241 -18.81 -1.87 7.94
N PRO A 242 -19.74 -2.76 8.30
CA PRO A 242 -21.11 -2.32 8.47
C PRO A 242 -21.10 -1.25 9.56
N VAL A 243 -21.55 -0.07 9.22
CA VAL A 243 -21.72 1.13 10.09
C VAL A 243 -22.55 0.82 11.36
N THR A 244 -23.17 -0.34 11.41
CA THR A 244 -24.00 -0.81 12.51
C THR A 244 -23.24 -1.06 13.83
N TYR A 245 -21.91 -1.19 13.84
CA TYR A 245 -21.16 -1.39 15.10
C TYR A 245 -20.81 -0.11 15.85
N VAL A 246 -20.94 1.06 15.22
CA VAL A 246 -20.61 2.35 15.84
C VAL A 246 -21.77 2.95 16.63
N LEU A 247 -23.00 2.48 16.46
CA LEU A 247 -24.21 3.11 17.03
C LEU A 247 -24.81 2.42 18.25
N THR A 248 -24.34 1.27 18.68
CA THR A 248 -24.81 0.64 19.92
C THR A 248 -23.84 0.88 21.07
N GLY A 249 -24.03 2.00 21.78
CA GLY A 249 -23.25 2.45 22.92
C GLY A 249 -23.33 1.54 24.17
N ARG A 250 -23.05 0.25 24.07
CA ARG A 250 -22.81 -0.61 25.24
C ARG A 250 -21.32 -0.69 25.51
N ARG A 251 -20.88 -0.14 26.64
CA ARG A 251 -19.52 -0.28 27.16
C ARG A 251 -19.16 -1.76 27.26
N PRO A 252 -18.17 -2.28 26.52
CA PRO A 252 -17.68 -3.62 26.71
C PRO A 252 -16.89 -3.70 28.02
N ARG A 253 -17.01 -4.83 28.74
CA ARG A 253 -16.15 -5.18 29.87
C ARG A 253 -14.70 -5.19 29.40
N ARG A 254 -13.79 -4.65 30.22
CA ARG A 254 -12.34 -4.58 29.94
C ARG A 254 -11.81 -5.93 29.48
N PRO A 255 -11.27 -6.07 28.27
CA PRO A 255 -10.54 -7.25 27.88
C PRO A 255 -9.11 -7.20 28.41
N SER A 256 -8.54 -8.36 28.64
CA SER A 256 -7.13 -8.58 28.98
C SER A 256 -6.21 -7.89 27.99
N ALA A 257 -5.20 -7.20 28.51
CA ALA A 257 -4.34 -6.29 27.79
C ALA A 257 -3.45 -6.99 26.76
N TYR A 258 -3.76 -6.79 25.48
CA TYR A 258 -2.81 -7.11 24.42
C TYR A 258 -2.07 -5.87 23.88
N ILE A 259 -2.69 -4.69 23.95
CA ILE A 259 -2.05 -3.42 23.59
C ILE A 259 -2.55 -2.34 24.57
N ALA A 260 -1.64 -1.74 25.34
CA ALA A 260 -1.96 -0.61 26.20
C ALA A 260 -2.18 0.65 25.35
N ALA A 261 -3.27 1.37 25.60
CA ALA A 261 -3.52 2.67 25.01
C ALA A 261 -2.41 3.67 25.42
N PRO A 262 -1.95 4.58 24.53
CA PRO A 262 -1.13 5.67 24.96
C PRO A 262 -1.88 6.50 26.01
N ASP A 263 -1.18 6.81 27.09
CA ASP A 263 -1.69 7.54 28.26
C ASP A 263 -2.09 8.97 27.83
N GLU A 264 -3.36 9.18 27.48
CA GLU A 264 -3.94 10.51 27.33
C GLU A 264 -4.19 11.07 28.73
N ARG A 265 -3.16 11.57 29.40
CA ARG A 265 -3.36 12.51 30.49
C ARG A 265 -3.50 13.92 29.89
N PRO A 266 -4.63 14.56 30.07
CA PRO A 266 -4.71 15.99 29.80
C PRO A 266 -3.75 16.68 30.75
N THR A 267 -2.81 17.44 30.21
CA THR A 267 -1.96 18.34 30.98
C THR A 267 -2.87 19.30 31.74
N SER A 268 -2.86 19.15 33.04
CA SER A 268 -3.53 20.04 34.00
C SER A 268 -3.08 21.47 33.76
N HIS A 269 -4.00 22.34 33.38
CA HIS A 269 -3.80 23.78 33.49
C HIS A 269 -3.69 24.16 34.97
N PRO A 270 -2.68 24.91 35.39
CA PRO A 270 -2.62 25.44 36.74
C PRO A 270 -3.44 26.76 36.83
N GLY A 271 -4.28 26.84 37.84
CA GLY A 271 -4.54 28.12 38.49
C GLY A 271 -5.79 28.87 38.07
N ARG A 272 -6.93 28.52 38.66
CA ARG A 272 -7.97 29.48 38.98
C ARG A 272 -7.71 29.97 40.41
N THR A 273 -7.39 31.25 40.57
CA THR A 273 -7.57 32.00 41.84
C THR A 273 -8.91 32.73 41.83
N PRO A 274 -9.53 32.91 42.97
CA PRO A 274 -10.93 33.36 43.08
C PRO A 274 -11.10 34.88 43.03
N ARG A 275 -12.28 35.24 42.59
CA ARG A 275 -13.04 36.50 42.63
C ARG A 275 -12.55 37.60 43.57
N GLY A 276 -12.44 38.83 43.04
CA GLY A 276 -12.61 40.07 43.72
C GLY A 276 -13.47 41.00 42.88
N ASP A 277 -14.64 41.33 43.40
CA ASP A 277 -15.60 42.30 42.88
C ASP A 277 -14.97 43.68 42.70
N LEU A 278 -15.34 44.42 41.69
CA LEU A 278 -15.85 45.81 41.83
C LEU A 278 -16.07 46.48 40.46
N HIS A 279 -17.15 47.12 40.43
CA HIS A 279 -17.92 47.87 39.42
C HIS A 279 -17.26 49.16 38.91
N PRO A 280 -17.94 50.02 38.12
CA PRO A 280 -17.63 50.38 36.72
C PRO A 280 -17.29 51.87 36.58
N ARG A 281 -16.85 52.28 35.45
CA ARG A 281 -17.18 53.56 34.81
C ARG A 281 -16.18 54.02 33.74
N GLN A 282 -16.77 54.26 32.64
CA GLN A 282 -16.78 55.50 31.84
C GLN A 282 -15.74 55.72 30.74
N CYS A 283 -16.33 55.85 29.57
CA CYS A 283 -16.13 56.96 28.59
C CYS A 283 -14.94 56.89 27.61
N LEU A 284 -15.32 56.66 26.39
CA LEU A 284 -14.85 57.30 25.15
C LEU A 284 -14.58 58.84 25.30
N PRO A 285 -13.93 59.58 24.38
CA PRO A 285 -13.74 59.33 22.96
C PRO A 285 -12.46 59.95 22.29
N GLN A 286 -12.36 59.72 20.97
CA GLN A 286 -11.84 60.64 19.91
C GLN A 286 -10.32 60.90 19.88
N ALA A 287 -9.71 60.96 18.83
CA ALA A 287 -9.82 61.34 17.44
C ALA A 287 -8.41 61.61 16.85
N SER A 288 -8.31 61.31 15.63
CA SER A 288 -7.73 62.15 14.56
C SER A 288 -6.20 62.27 14.44
N THR A 289 -5.73 61.99 13.35
CA THR A 289 -5.33 62.72 12.16
C THR A 289 -3.89 62.46 11.67
N ARG A 290 -3.86 62.18 10.39
CA ARG A 290 -2.92 62.70 9.36
C ARG A 290 -1.46 62.27 9.45
N ALA A 291 -0.87 61.80 8.42
CA ALA A 291 -0.75 62.02 6.99
C ALA A 291 0.74 61.95 6.63
N SER A 292 0.90 61.38 5.53
CA SER A 292 2.10 61.22 4.67
C SER A 292 3.06 62.42 4.60
N PRO A 293 4.21 62.32 4.03
CA PRO A 293 4.38 61.85 2.65
C PRO A 293 5.21 60.56 2.49
#